data_36ef4ba6b019356eb889123969d72bd5
#
_entry.id   36ef4ba6b019356eb889123969d72bd5
#
_cell.length_a   1.000
_cell.length_b   1.000
_cell.length_c   1.000
_cell.angle_alpha   90.00
_cell.angle_beta   90.00
_cell.angle_gamma   90.00
#
_symmetry.space_group_name_H-M   'P 1'
#
loop_
_entity.id
_entity.type
_entity.pdbx_description
1 polymer ?
#
loop_
_entity_poly.entity_id
_entity_poly.type
_entity_poly.pdbx_seq_one_letter_code
_entity_poly.pdbx_strand_id
1 'polypeptide(L)'
;MTTERITDDLNRLVSLLPAELQASLASPESRDQLLEVVLDLGRVPEARYSGWSIPLGDNSITRADLKAMVERLGEFGSDNRAGIERTLHRISAIRNRRGEVVGLTCRVGRAVFGTVEMVRDLLDSGDSLLLMGRPGVGKTTALREIARVLADDLGKRVVVIDTSNEIAGDGDIPHPAIGRARRMQVARPELQHHVMIEAVENHMPEVIVIDEIGTELEARAARTIAERGVTLVATAHGNALSNLIKNPTLCDLVGGIESVTLGDDEARRRRSQKTVLERAAEPTFSMAVEMHSRSRWAVYREVGRAVDSLLRGHVPSTEERKMASDGRVLRVDPPQVSPSPLRRPSLAPVPLPDPVDPTPRQPLGMGVAQPERMMPQAPPKLFQVLCCGLSEQRLDEAVRRHDWAVQAVEDLMQADVVLSVRQGLGRQPELRRQARDAGVPILVIKSDTLPQVERALERLLMRRDSGVSHRDAADSGDQFDASAALEECRLAVEQVVVPQGRPVELLPRSEDVRQMQADLVTRYRLRSDVYGRSGQRRLRVFPP
;
A
#
# COMPACT_ATOMS: atom_id res chain seq x y z
N MET A 1 -1.20 -27.74 -0.93
CA MET A 1 -1.89 -27.86 0.39
C MET A 1 -2.89 -26.73 0.49
N THR A 2 -4.14 -27.01 0.75
CA THR A 2 -5.16 -25.99 1.01
C THR A 2 -4.78 -25.26 2.30
N THR A 3 -4.92 -23.95 2.30
CA THR A 3 -4.69 -23.13 3.50
C THR A 3 -5.63 -23.59 4.60
N GLU A 4 -5.13 -24.33 5.58
CA GLU A 4 -5.91 -24.79 6.72
C GLU A 4 -6.13 -23.65 7.71
N ARG A 5 -7.37 -23.46 8.15
CA ARG A 5 -7.74 -22.55 9.22
C ARG A 5 -8.00 -23.37 10.48
N ILE A 6 -7.30 -23.06 11.56
CA ILE A 6 -7.65 -23.64 12.86
C ILE A 6 -8.69 -22.74 13.52
N THR A 7 -9.90 -23.27 13.67
CA THR A 7 -11.04 -22.61 14.33
C THR A 7 -11.31 -23.16 15.73
N ASP A 8 -10.51 -24.10 16.21
CA ASP A 8 -10.72 -24.79 17.50
C ASP A 8 -10.77 -23.85 18.71
N ASP A 9 -10.19 -22.67 18.58
CA ASP A 9 -10.14 -21.67 19.65
C ASP A 9 -11.46 -20.92 19.85
N LEU A 10 -12.36 -20.92 18.84
CA LEU A 10 -13.59 -20.15 18.92
C LEU A 10 -14.51 -20.60 20.04
N ASN A 11 -14.49 -21.90 20.37
CA ASN A 11 -15.24 -22.43 21.50
C ASN A 11 -14.84 -21.76 22.83
N ARG A 12 -13.58 -21.39 23.01
CA ARG A 12 -13.10 -20.69 24.21
C ARG A 12 -13.67 -19.27 24.28
N LEU A 13 -13.71 -18.56 23.16
CA LEU A 13 -14.33 -17.23 23.10
C LEU A 13 -15.84 -17.33 23.37
N VAL A 14 -16.53 -18.24 22.69
CA VAL A 14 -17.97 -18.42 22.86
C VAL A 14 -18.32 -18.80 24.30
N SER A 15 -17.52 -19.67 24.94
CA SER A 15 -17.76 -20.06 26.33
C SER A 15 -17.69 -18.91 27.34
N LEU A 16 -17.02 -17.80 27.02
CA LEU A 16 -16.97 -16.59 27.86
C LEU A 16 -18.23 -15.75 27.79
N LEU A 17 -18.97 -15.86 26.68
CA LEU A 17 -20.20 -15.11 26.49
C LEU A 17 -21.31 -15.58 27.45
N PRO A 18 -22.31 -14.76 27.76
CA PRO A 18 -23.52 -15.18 28.45
C PRO A 18 -24.17 -16.40 27.77
N ALA A 19 -24.74 -17.30 28.55
CA ALA A 19 -25.26 -18.58 28.06
C ALA A 19 -26.30 -18.44 26.93
N GLU A 20 -27.13 -17.41 27.01
CA GLU A 20 -28.14 -17.11 25.99
C GLU A 20 -27.50 -16.81 24.61
N LEU A 21 -26.35 -16.11 24.61
CA LEU A 21 -25.62 -15.75 23.39
C LEU A 21 -24.87 -16.93 22.77
N GLN A 22 -24.44 -17.87 23.61
CA GLN A 22 -23.76 -19.08 23.13
C GLN A 22 -24.66 -19.91 22.22
N ALA A 23 -25.97 -20.01 22.54
CA ALA A 23 -26.94 -20.73 21.73
C ALA A 23 -27.12 -20.08 20.33
N SER A 24 -27.14 -18.76 20.26
CA SER A 24 -27.27 -18.02 19.00
C SER A 24 -26.06 -18.17 18.06
N LEU A 25 -24.89 -18.51 18.61
CA LEU A 25 -23.65 -18.77 17.87
C LEU A 25 -23.36 -20.28 17.71
N ALA A 26 -24.34 -21.15 17.87
CA ALA A 26 -24.12 -22.59 17.82
C ALA A 26 -23.89 -23.14 16.40
N SER A 27 -24.39 -22.48 15.35
CA SER A 27 -24.25 -22.99 13.99
C SER A 27 -22.81 -22.85 13.45
N PRO A 28 -22.26 -23.92 12.82
CA PRO A 28 -20.91 -23.87 12.25
C PRO A 28 -20.72 -22.75 11.22
N GLU A 29 -21.74 -22.51 10.39
CA GLU A 29 -21.70 -21.50 9.33
C GLU A 29 -21.58 -20.08 9.89
N SER A 30 -22.29 -19.79 10.99
CA SER A 30 -22.20 -18.51 11.70
C SER A 30 -20.82 -18.30 12.33
N ARG A 31 -20.17 -19.39 12.78
CA ARG A 31 -18.85 -19.34 13.43
C ARG A 31 -17.72 -19.10 12.44
N ASP A 32 -17.76 -19.70 11.26
CA ASP A 32 -16.67 -19.61 10.29
C ASP A 32 -16.46 -18.19 9.74
N GLN A 33 -17.53 -17.42 9.66
CA GLN A 33 -17.48 -16.05 9.12
C GLN A 33 -17.48 -14.96 10.19
N LEU A 34 -17.63 -15.33 11.48
CA LEU A 34 -17.69 -14.40 12.60
C LEU A 34 -16.40 -13.58 12.70
N LEU A 35 -16.50 -12.26 12.70
CA LEU A 35 -15.35 -11.35 12.87
C LEU A 35 -15.24 -10.88 14.31
N GLU A 36 -16.34 -10.44 14.92
CA GLU A 36 -16.38 -9.95 16.28
C GLU A 36 -17.77 -10.04 16.89
N VAL A 37 -17.81 -10.07 18.21
CA VAL A 37 -19.03 -9.92 19.01
C VAL A 37 -18.91 -8.64 19.82
N VAL A 38 -19.93 -7.78 19.73
CA VAL A 38 -20.00 -6.50 20.43
C VAL A 38 -21.04 -6.56 21.52
N LEU A 39 -20.66 -6.14 22.71
CA LEU A 39 -21.45 -6.17 23.93
C LEU A 39 -21.41 -4.79 24.58
N ASP A 40 -22.44 -3.98 24.39
CA ASP A 40 -22.54 -2.65 25.00
C ASP A 40 -23.63 -2.64 26.07
N LEU A 41 -23.36 -2.00 27.20
CA LEU A 41 -24.30 -1.86 28.29
C LEU A 41 -25.61 -1.23 27.84
N GLY A 42 -26.73 -1.91 28.09
CA GLY A 42 -28.07 -1.44 27.74
C GLY A 42 -28.43 -1.58 26.27
N ARG A 43 -27.61 -2.29 25.47
CA ARG A 43 -27.90 -2.62 24.07
C ARG A 43 -28.00 -4.12 23.87
N VAL A 44 -28.73 -4.53 22.84
CA VAL A 44 -28.76 -5.90 22.36
C VAL A 44 -27.38 -6.22 21.78
N PRO A 45 -26.75 -7.34 22.18
CA PRO A 45 -25.44 -7.73 21.67
C PRO A 45 -25.51 -8.06 20.17
N GLU A 46 -24.40 -7.85 19.47
CA GLU A 46 -24.32 -7.93 18.02
C GLU A 46 -23.17 -8.83 17.59
N ALA A 47 -23.42 -9.80 16.71
CA ALA A 47 -22.38 -10.53 15.99
C ALA A 47 -22.13 -9.86 14.63
N ARG A 48 -20.86 -9.56 14.34
CA ARG A 48 -20.44 -8.88 13.11
C ARG A 48 -19.67 -9.81 12.18
N TYR A 49 -20.03 -9.72 10.92
CA TYR A 49 -19.49 -10.48 9.81
C TYR A 49 -18.95 -9.53 8.73
N SER A 50 -18.40 -10.06 7.66
CA SER A 50 -17.92 -9.21 6.57
C SER A 50 -19.10 -8.59 5.80
N GLY A 51 -19.35 -7.29 6.05
CA GLY A 51 -20.38 -6.50 5.37
C GLY A 51 -21.79 -6.59 5.96
N TRP A 52 -22.01 -7.36 7.03
CA TRP A 52 -23.32 -7.48 7.71
C TRP A 52 -23.17 -7.79 9.19
N SER A 53 -24.25 -7.58 9.95
CA SER A 53 -24.32 -7.91 11.37
C SER A 53 -25.68 -8.46 11.75
N ILE A 54 -25.74 -9.22 12.84
CA ILE A 54 -26.98 -9.76 13.39
C ILE A 54 -27.04 -9.50 14.91
N PRO A 55 -28.23 -9.17 15.45
CA PRO A 55 -28.43 -9.14 16.89
C PRO A 55 -28.38 -10.57 17.45
N LEU A 56 -27.79 -10.72 18.64
CA LEU A 56 -27.72 -11.98 19.37
C LEU A 56 -28.75 -12.00 20.48
N GLY A 57 -29.98 -12.45 20.15
CA GLY A 57 -31.12 -12.45 21.08
C GLY A 57 -31.85 -11.12 21.17
N ASP A 58 -32.76 -11.01 22.13
CA ASP A 58 -33.63 -9.85 22.34
C ASP A 58 -33.27 -9.06 23.60
N ASN A 59 -32.45 -9.62 24.49
CA ASN A 59 -32.11 -9.04 25.77
C ASN A 59 -30.94 -8.07 25.69
N SER A 60 -31.05 -6.94 26.36
CA SER A 60 -29.95 -5.96 26.47
C SER A 60 -28.91 -6.44 27.48
N ILE A 61 -27.62 -6.20 27.18
CA ILE A 61 -26.50 -6.50 28.07
C ILE A 61 -26.62 -5.69 29.37
N THR A 62 -26.47 -6.39 30.51
CA THR A 62 -26.53 -5.81 31.84
C THR A 62 -25.11 -5.58 32.40
N ARG A 63 -25.02 -4.81 33.51
CA ARG A 63 -23.76 -4.66 34.23
C ARG A 63 -23.26 -6.00 34.83
N ALA A 64 -24.17 -6.88 35.21
CA ALA A 64 -23.84 -8.19 35.74
C ALA A 64 -23.16 -9.08 34.69
N ASP A 65 -23.68 -9.05 33.45
CA ASP A 65 -23.09 -9.80 32.33
C ASP A 65 -21.68 -9.34 32.02
N LEU A 66 -21.47 -8.02 31.88
CA LEU A 66 -20.13 -7.47 31.63
C LEU A 66 -19.16 -7.79 32.80
N LYS A 67 -19.63 -7.67 34.03
CA LYS A 67 -18.80 -7.98 35.20
C LYS A 67 -18.40 -9.45 35.24
N ALA A 68 -19.34 -10.37 35.04
CA ALA A 68 -19.06 -11.80 34.98
C ALA A 68 -18.06 -12.18 33.87
N MET A 69 -18.13 -11.52 32.73
CA MET A 69 -17.14 -11.71 31.64
C MET A 69 -15.76 -11.18 32.04
N VAL A 70 -15.68 -9.97 32.60
CA VAL A 70 -14.42 -9.35 33.04
C VAL A 70 -13.74 -10.20 34.10
N GLU A 71 -14.49 -10.74 35.09
CA GLU A 71 -13.97 -11.63 36.14
C GLU A 71 -13.37 -12.92 35.54
N ARG A 72 -13.91 -13.43 34.45
CA ARG A 72 -13.41 -14.63 33.76
C ARG A 72 -12.22 -14.35 32.85
N LEU A 73 -12.09 -13.13 32.33
CA LEU A 73 -11.00 -12.69 31.46
C LEU A 73 -9.74 -12.30 32.24
N GLY A 74 -9.89 -11.88 33.50
CA GLY A 74 -8.80 -11.34 34.31
C GLY A 74 -8.55 -9.85 34.05
N GLU A 75 -7.30 -9.44 34.24
CA GLU A 75 -6.91 -8.03 34.12
C GLU A 75 -6.73 -7.59 32.67
N PHE A 76 -7.16 -6.37 32.38
CA PHE A 76 -6.91 -5.71 31.09
C PHE A 76 -5.59 -4.95 31.13
N GLY A 77 -4.81 -5.03 30.07
CA GLY A 77 -3.60 -4.26 29.90
C GLY A 77 -3.83 -2.73 29.90
N SER A 78 -2.75 -1.98 29.87
CA SER A 78 -2.78 -0.50 29.82
C SER A 78 -3.49 0.05 28.56
N ASP A 79 -3.60 -0.75 27.52
CA ASP A 79 -4.30 -0.47 26.26
C ASP A 79 -5.78 -0.91 26.27
N ASN A 80 -6.32 -1.31 27.44
CA ASN A 80 -7.66 -1.86 27.61
C ASN A 80 -7.93 -3.14 26.79
N ARG A 81 -6.92 -3.98 26.59
CA ARG A 81 -7.03 -5.28 25.94
C ARG A 81 -6.80 -6.42 26.91
N ALA A 82 -7.47 -7.52 26.65
CA ALA A 82 -7.25 -8.80 27.31
C ALA A 82 -7.34 -9.92 26.26
N GLY A 83 -6.59 -10.98 26.47
CA GLY A 83 -6.64 -12.17 25.60
C GLY A 83 -7.14 -13.39 26.36
N ILE A 84 -7.33 -14.45 25.60
CA ILE A 84 -7.65 -15.78 26.11
C ILE A 84 -6.43 -16.66 25.87
N GLU A 85 -5.95 -17.35 26.89
CA GLU A 85 -4.80 -18.24 26.78
C GLU A 85 -4.90 -19.21 25.61
N ARG A 86 -3.79 -19.41 24.92
CA ARG A 86 -3.67 -20.30 23.76
C ARG A 86 -4.60 -19.93 22.59
N THR A 87 -5.06 -18.69 22.52
CA THR A 87 -5.90 -18.21 21.42
C THR A 87 -5.35 -16.93 20.82
N LEU A 88 -5.85 -16.56 19.63
CA LEU A 88 -5.58 -15.29 18.97
C LEU A 88 -6.73 -14.31 19.11
N HIS A 89 -7.71 -14.65 19.95
CA HIS A 89 -8.84 -13.76 20.22
C HIS A 89 -8.37 -12.59 21.05
N ARG A 90 -8.90 -11.41 20.74
CA ARG A 90 -8.62 -10.17 21.46
C ARG A 90 -9.90 -9.55 21.95
N ILE A 91 -9.95 -9.23 23.22
CA ILE A 91 -11.08 -8.57 23.83
C ILE A 91 -10.67 -7.17 24.23
N SER A 92 -11.40 -6.18 23.77
CA SER A 92 -11.15 -4.78 24.04
C SER A 92 -12.28 -4.21 24.88
N ALA A 93 -11.93 -3.53 25.98
CA ALA A 93 -12.89 -2.93 26.89
C ALA A 93 -13.13 -1.46 26.57
N ILE A 94 -14.40 -1.05 26.58
CA ILE A 94 -14.79 0.35 26.60
C ILE A 94 -15.08 0.73 28.04
N ARG A 95 -14.43 1.78 28.54
CA ARG A 95 -14.60 2.24 29.93
C ARG A 95 -15.32 3.57 30.00
N ASN A 96 -16.10 3.76 31.03
CA ASN A 96 -16.69 5.06 31.36
C ASN A 96 -15.67 5.98 32.08
N ARG A 97 -16.10 7.21 32.43
CA ARG A 97 -15.24 8.18 33.13
C ARG A 97 -14.76 7.73 34.52
N ARG A 98 -15.39 6.71 35.11
CA ARG A 98 -15.03 6.14 36.40
C ARG A 98 -14.10 4.94 36.28
N GLY A 99 -13.72 4.56 35.05
CA GLY A 99 -12.89 3.39 34.77
C GLY A 99 -13.66 2.06 34.72
N GLU A 100 -14.99 2.04 34.91
CA GLU A 100 -15.81 0.84 34.84
C GLU A 100 -16.02 0.40 33.37
N VAL A 101 -16.01 -0.89 33.12
CA VAL A 101 -16.28 -1.45 31.79
C VAL A 101 -17.76 -1.28 31.47
N VAL A 102 -18.05 -0.64 30.35
CA VAL A 102 -19.39 -0.41 29.83
C VAL A 102 -19.61 -1.01 28.45
N GLY A 103 -18.59 -1.63 27.87
CA GLY A 103 -18.70 -2.36 26.62
C GLY A 103 -17.48 -3.26 26.43
N LEU A 104 -17.68 -4.34 25.68
CA LEU A 104 -16.64 -5.27 25.26
C LEU A 104 -16.76 -5.54 23.75
N THR A 105 -15.63 -5.55 23.07
CA THR A 105 -15.51 -6.02 21.69
C THR A 105 -14.66 -7.28 21.67
N CYS A 106 -15.28 -8.40 21.38
CA CYS A 106 -14.65 -9.72 21.34
C CYS A 106 -14.29 -10.06 19.91
N ARG A 107 -13.05 -9.80 19.49
CA ARG A 107 -12.57 -10.02 18.13
C ARG A 107 -12.06 -11.44 17.94
N VAL A 108 -12.50 -12.09 16.86
CA VAL A 108 -12.10 -13.45 16.52
C VAL A 108 -10.75 -13.42 15.79
N GLY A 109 -9.72 -13.96 16.43
CA GLY A 109 -8.43 -14.24 15.79
C GLY A 109 -8.44 -15.64 15.19
N ARG A 110 -7.76 -15.83 14.06
CA ARG A 110 -7.62 -17.13 13.38
C ARG A 110 -6.17 -17.35 12.98
N ALA A 111 -5.68 -18.56 13.19
CA ALA A 111 -4.43 -19.00 12.59
C ALA A 111 -4.69 -19.47 11.15
N VAL A 112 -3.82 -19.05 10.24
CA VAL A 112 -3.86 -19.44 8.82
C VAL A 112 -2.51 -20.03 8.50
N PHE A 113 -2.48 -21.21 7.87
CA PHE A 113 -1.27 -21.93 7.48
C PHE A 113 -1.11 -21.95 5.95
N GLY A 114 0.12 -22.19 5.49
CA GLY A 114 0.49 -22.29 4.07
C GLY A 114 0.99 -20.99 3.46
N THR A 115 0.98 -19.88 4.20
CA THR A 115 1.54 -18.60 3.69
C THR A 115 3.07 -18.62 3.64
N VAL A 116 3.73 -19.40 4.49
CA VAL A 116 5.18 -19.52 4.57
C VAL A 116 5.80 -20.07 3.29
N GLU A 117 5.07 -20.85 2.50
CA GLU A 117 5.55 -21.40 1.23
C GLU A 117 6.03 -20.30 0.26
N MET A 118 5.49 -19.10 0.41
CA MET A 118 5.92 -17.94 -0.36
C MET A 118 7.36 -17.49 -0.07
N VAL A 119 7.93 -17.88 1.07
CA VAL A 119 9.27 -17.47 1.53
C VAL A 119 10.09 -18.62 2.10
N ARG A 120 9.63 -19.87 2.02
CA ARG A 120 10.26 -21.03 2.61
C ARG A 120 11.75 -21.14 2.26
N ASP A 121 12.08 -20.97 0.99
CA ASP A 121 13.45 -21.00 0.48
C ASP A 121 14.36 -19.87 0.99
N LEU A 122 13.77 -18.76 1.44
CA LEU A 122 14.51 -17.65 2.05
C LEU A 122 14.89 -17.96 3.51
N LEU A 123 14.07 -18.75 4.21
CA LEU A 123 14.33 -19.11 5.60
C LEU A 123 15.50 -20.11 5.72
N ASP A 124 15.72 -20.92 4.70
CA ASP A 124 16.81 -21.90 4.66
C ASP A 124 18.18 -21.24 4.54
N SER A 125 18.28 -20.00 4.01
CA SER A 125 19.56 -19.28 3.89
C SER A 125 20.13 -18.81 5.23
N GLY A 126 19.28 -18.62 6.25
CA GLY A 126 19.69 -18.09 7.55
C GLY A 126 19.92 -16.58 7.58
N ASP A 127 19.58 -15.87 6.51
CA ASP A 127 19.69 -14.43 6.39
C ASP A 127 18.51 -13.68 7.03
N SER A 128 18.74 -12.43 7.44
CA SER A 128 17.70 -11.59 8.02
C SER A 128 16.67 -11.14 7.00
N LEU A 129 15.38 -11.27 7.33
CA LEU A 129 14.24 -11.04 6.44
C LEU A 129 13.31 -9.94 6.94
N LEU A 130 13.08 -8.92 6.13
CA LEU A 130 12.14 -7.83 6.42
C LEU A 130 10.85 -7.97 5.61
N LEU A 131 9.70 -8.01 6.28
CA LEU A 131 8.39 -8.02 5.63
C LEU A 131 7.77 -6.62 5.63
N MET A 132 7.34 -6.15 4.48
CA MET A 132 6.68 -4.86 4.29
C MET A 132 5.33 -5.04 3.60
N GLY A 133 4.42 -4.09 3.78
CA GLY A 133 3.12 -4.12 3.10
C GLY A 133 2.04 -3.38 3.87
N ARG A 134 0.94 -3.12 3.21
CA ARG A 134 -0.20 -2.39 3.78
C ARG A 134 -0.79 -3.13 4.99
N PRO A 135 -1.47 -2.42 5.91
CA PRO A 135 -2.26 -3.07 6.96
C PRO A 135 -3.24 -4.10 6.37
N GLY A 136 -3.40 -5.23 7.03
CA GLY A 136 -4.36 -6.28 6.65
C GLY A 136 -3.93 -7.21 5.51
N VAL A 137 -2.74 -7.05 4.91
CA VAL A 137 -2.24 -7.98 3.87
C VAL A 137 -1.78 -9.34 4.42
N GLY A 138 -1.66 -9.48 5.76
CA GLY A 138 -1.30 -10.74 6.41
C GLY A 138 0.14 -10.82 6.95
N LYS A 139 0.81 -9.70 7.20
CA LYS A 139 2.17 -9.67 7.75
C LYS A 139 2.30 -10.48 9.04
N THR A 140 1.46 -10.20 10.05
CA THR A 140 1.46 -10.92 11.32
C THR A 140 1.16 -12.42 11.16
N THR A 141 0.29 -12.78 10.20
CA THR A 141 0.03 -14.19 9.86
C THR A 141 1.26 -14.87 9.31
N ALA A 142 1.98 -14.21 8.39
CA ALA A 142 3.23 -14.72 7.83
C ALA A 142 4.31 -14.85 8.92
N LEU A 143 4.50 -13.83 9.79
CA LEU A 143 5.45 -13.89 10.89
C LEU A 143 5.19 -15.06 11.84
N ARG A 144 3.92 -15.30 12.19
CA ARG A 144 3.53 -16.41 13.06
C ARG A 144 3.93 -17.76 12.47
N GLU A 145 3.62 -17.96 11.19
CA GLU A 145 3.96 -19.21 10.50
C GLU A 145 5.47 -19.36 10.28
N ILE A 146 6.17 -18.27 9.96
CA ILE A 146 7.63 -18.24 9.88
C ILE A 146 8.26 -18.65 11.23
N ALA A 147 7.78 -18.08 12.34
CA ALA A 147 8.28 -18.44 13.67
C ALA A 147 8.12 -19.95 13.95
N ARG A 148 6.97 -20.53 13.61
CA ARG A 148 6.73 -21.98 13.75
C ARG A 148 7.69 -22.79 12.88
N VAL A 149 7.80 -22.45 11.60
CA VAL A 149 8.65 -23.19 10.67
C VAL A 149 10.12 -23.12 11.09
N LEU A 150 10.60 -21.97 11.51
CA LEU A 150 11.97 -21.82 12.02
C LEU A 150 12.20 -22.66 13.28
N ALA A 151 11.22 -22.70 14.20
CA ALA A 151 11.35 -23.42 15.47
C ALA A 151 11.13 -24.93 15.31
N ASP A 152 10.09 -25.36 14.60
CA ASP A 152 9.68 -26.76 14.53
C ASP A 152 10.34 -27.51 13.38
N ASP A 153 10.31 -26.94 12.16
CA ASP A 153 10.78 -27.61 10.95
C ASP A 153 12.31 -27.46 10.80
N LEU A 154 12.86 -26.27 11.08
CA LEU A 154 14.30 -25.98 10.95
C LEU A 154 15.06 -26.12 12.28
N GLY A 155 14.37 -26.42 13.39
CA GLY A 155 14.98 -26.71 14.69
C GLY A 155 15.74 -25.55 15.33
N LYS A 156 15.49 -24.31 14.92
CA LYS A 156 16.16 -23.11 15.44
C LYS A 156 15.66 -22.71 16.82
N ARG A 157 16.52 -22.07 17.61
CA ARG A 157 16.12 -21.39 18.85
C ARG A 157 15.52 -20.04 18.50
N VAL A 158 14.18 -19.98 18.46
CA VAL A 158 13.44 -18.80 18.05
C VAL A 158 12.85 -18.09 19.28
N VAL A 159 13.04 -16.77 19.34
CA VAL A 159 12.36 -15.90 20.31
C VAL A 159 11.47 -14.93 19.52
N VAL A 160 10.20 -14.86 19.88
CA VAL A 160 9.21 -13.92 19.33
C VAL A 160 9.04 -12.76 20.30
N ILE A 161 9.30 -11.55 19.84
CA ILE A 161 9.03 -10.30 20.58
C ILE A 161 7.70 -9.76 20.07
N ASP A 162 6.67 -9.93 20.89
CA ASP A 162 5.27 -9.70 20.52
C ASP A 162 4.72 -8.49 21.29
N THR A 163 4.90 -7.31 20.71
CA THR A 163 4.53 -6.03 21.34
C THR A 163 3.04 -5.80 21.33
N SER A 164 2.38 -6.19 20.25
CA SER A 164 0.93 -6.04 20.10
C SER A 164 0.14 -7.28 20.49
N ASN A 165 0.82 -8.34 20.94
CA ASN A 165 0.26 -9.67 21.22
C ASN A 165 -0.52 -10.27 20.03
N GLU A 166 -0.14 -9.88 18.81
CA GLU A 166 -0.82 -10.31 17.57
C GLU A 166 -0.22 -11.59 16.98
N ILE A 167 1.06 -11.90 17.28
CA ILE A 167 1.74 -13.09 16.77
C ILE A 167 1.33 -14.32 17.56
N ALA A 168 1.47 -14.28 18.89
CA ALA A 168 1.30 -15.44 19.76
C ALA A 168 0.10 -15.34 20.71
N GLY A 169 -0.70 -14.29 20.59
CA GLY A 169 -1.88 -14.05 21.45
C GLY A 169 -1.52 -13.33 22.75
N ASP A 170 -2.54 -12.97 23.51
CA ASP A 170 -2.45 -12.03 24.64
C ASP A 170 -2.33 -12.73 26.02
N GLY A 171 -2.73 -14.00 26.13
CA GLY A 171 -2.64 -14.75 27.39
C GLY A 171 -1.20 -15.13 27.77
N ASP A 172 -0.97 -15.57 29.00
CA ASP A 172 0.35 -15.99 29.48
C ASP A 172 0.90 -17.22 28.75
N ILE A 173 0.02 -18.12 28.33
CA ILE A 173 0.39 -19.27 27.50
C ILE A 173 0.21 -18.89 26.02
N PRO A 174 1.29 -18.92 25.22
CA PRO A 174 1.22 -18.54 23.82
C PRO A 174 0.39 -19.51 22.99
N HIS A 175 -0.12 -19.00 21.85
CA HIS A 175 -0.85 -19.79 20.89
C HIS A 175 0.04 -20.86 20.24
N PRO A 176 -0.43 -22.11 20.08
CA PRO A 176 0.36 -23.20 19.52
C PRO A 176 0.84 -22.99 18.07
N ALA A 177 0.25 -22.03 17.34
CA ALA A 177 0.66 -21.71 15.97
C ALA A 177 2.05 -21.09 15.83
N ILE A 178 2.74 -20.72 16.93
CA ILE A 178 4.17 -20.37 16.90
C ILE A 178 5.09 -21.57 17.13
N GLY A 179 4.52 -22.78 17.31
CA GLY A 179 5.28 -24.00 17.59
C GLY A 179 6.10 -23.90 18.88
N ARG A 180 7.34 -24.38 18.84
CA ARG A 180 8.30 -24.35 19.96
C ARG A 180 8.98 -23.00 20.15
N ALA A 181 8.65 -21.97 19.36
CA ALA A 181 9.20 -20.63 19.56
C ALA A 181 8.79 -20.08 20.93
N ARG A 182 9.73 -19.40 21.59
CA ARG A 182 9.48 -18.76 22.89
C ARG A 182 8.97 -17.35 22.65
N ARG A 183 7.96 -16.92 23.39
CA ARG A 183 7.44 -15.56 23.32
C ARG A 183 7.96 -14.71 24.47
N MET A 184 8.36 -13.48 24.17
CA MET A 184 8.57 -12.40 25.13
C MET A 184 7.51 -11.32 24.87
N GLN A 185 6.68 -11.06 25.87
CA GLN A 185 5.72 -9.95 25.83
C GLN A 185 6.41 -8.64 26.17
N VAL A 186 5.96 -7.57 25.54
CA VAL A 186 6.45 -6.22 25.81
C VAL A 186 5.42 -5.48 26.66
N ALA A 187 5.77 -5.16 27.89
CA ALA A 187 4.86 -4.54 28.85
C ALA A 187 4.37 -3.15 28.38
N ARG A 188 5.19 -2.40 27.67
CA ARG A 188 4.89 -1.10 27.07
C ARG A 188 5.61 -0.97 25.72
N PRO A 189 4.94 -0.53 24.66
CA PRO A 189 5.55 -0.44 23.33
C PRO A 189 6.87 0.34 23.29
N GLU A 190 7.02 1.37 24.13
CA GLU A 190 8.24 2.19 24.20
C GLU A 190 9.46 1.40 24.67
N LEU A 191 9.25 0.26 25.33
CA LEU A 191 10.30 -0.61 25.88
C LEU A 191 10.68 -1.77 24.96
N GLN A 192 10.11 -1.86 23.75
CA GLN A 192 10.38 -2.95 22.81
C GLN A 192 11.88 -3.12 22.55
N HIS A 193 12.60 -2.04 22.32
CA HIS A 193 14.04 -2.06 22.07
C HIS A 193 14.86 -2.65 23.23
N HIS A 194 14.42 -2.46 24.49
CA HIS A 194 15.05 -3.10 25.66
C HIS A 194 14.81 -4.61 25.66
N VAL A 195 13.55 -5.06 25.39
CA VAL A 195 13.21 -6.48 25.32
C VAL A 195 13.96 -7.18 24.17
N MET A 196 14.19 -6.48 23.04
CA MET A 196 14.99 -6.99 21.94
C MET A 196 16.44 -7.31 22.38
N ILE A 197 17.07 -6.42 23.12
CA ILE A 197 18.44 -6.63 23.64
C ILE A 197 18.44 -7.72 24.72
N GLU A 198 17.49 -7.67 25.65
CA GLU A 198 17.30 -8.68 26.70
C GLU A 198 17.17 -10.10 26.11
N ALA A 199 16.43 -10.26 25.01
CA ALA A 199 16.28 -11.53 24.33
C ALA A 199 17.62 -12.16 23.96
N VAL A 200 18.54 -11.35 23.41
CA VAL A 200 19.88 -11.81 23.02
C VAL A 200 20.75 -12.12 24.24
N GLU A 201 20.73 -11.24 25.23
CA GLU A 201 21.60 -11.35 26.39
C GLU A 201 21.25 -12.53 27.31
N ASN A 202 19.94 -12.80 27.48
CA ASN A 202 19.47 -13.77 28.47
C ASN A 202 19.04 -15.11 27.84
N HIS A 203 18.69 -15.17 26.55
CA HIS A 203 18.03 -16.35 25.98
C HIS A 203 18.77 -17.02 24.83
N MET A 204 19.89 -16.45 24.37
CA MET A 204 20.76 -17.01 23.31
C MET A 204 19.98 -17.50 22.08
N PRO A 205 19.11 -16.69 21.47
CA PRO A 205 18.38 -17.08 20.28
C PRO A 205 19.30 -17.20 19.06
N GLU A 206 18.94 -18.06 18.13
CA GLU A 206 19.50 -18.05 16.77
C GLU A 206 18.71 -17.12 15.86
N VAL A 207 17.40 -17.01 16.13
CA VAL A 207 16.48 -16.14 15.38
C VAL A 207 15.60 -15.36 16.35
N ILE A 208 15.44 -14.08 16.07
CA ILE A 208 14.44 -13.23 16.72
C ILE A 208 13.39 -12.81 15.70
N VAL A 209 12.12 -13.06 16.04
CA VAL A 209 10.96 -12.60 15.27
C VAL A 209 10.37 -11.40 15.98
N ILE A 210 10.23 -10.27 15.27
CA ILE A 210 9.76 -8.99 15.82
C ILE A 210 8.48 -8.59 15.10
N ASP A 211 7.44 -8.25 15.87
CA ASP A 211 6.13 -7.89 15.32
C ASP A 211 6.23 -6.68 14.37
N GLU A 212 6.69 -5.54 14.86
CA GLU A 212 6.87 -4.35 14.04
C GLU A 212 8.03 -3.48 14.55
N ILE A 213 8.86 -2.99 13.65
CA ILE A 213 9.90 -2.00 13.93
C ILE A 213 9.39 -0.64 13.43
N GLY A 214 9.15 0.28 14.36
CA GLY A 214 8.57 1.60 14.08
C GLY A 214 9.42 2.78 14.54
N THR A 215 10.38 2.57 15.45
CA THR A 215 11.16 3.63 16.09
C THR A 215 12.67 3.54 15.77
N GLU A 216 13.39 4.65 15.95
CA GLU A 216 14.85 4.71 15.76
C GLU A 216 15.59 3.82 16.78
N LEU A 217 15.09 3.74 18.02
CA LEU A 217 15.71 2.91 19.06
C LEU A 217 15.60 1.43 18.71
N GLU A 218 14.46 1.01 18.13
CA GLU A 218 14.25 -0.36 17.67
C GLU A 218 15.13 -0.67 16.44
N ALA A 219 15.27 0.26 15.51
CA ALA A 219 16.16 0.10 14.36
C ALA A 219 17.63 -0.07 14.79
N ARG A 220 18.08 0.72 15.76
CA ARG A 220 19.43 0.57 16.36
C ARG A 220 19.59 -0.75 17.09
N ALA A 221 18.60 -1.18 17.87
CA ALA A 221 18.62 -2.47 18.55
C ALA A 221 18.69 -3.62 17.53
N ALA A 222 17.90 -3.58 16.47
CA ALA A 222 17.93 -4.56 15.39
C ALA A 222 19.32 -4.65 14.74
N ARG A 223 19.94 -3.51 14.43
CA ARG A 223 21.31 -3.48 13.92
C ARG A 223 22.32 -4.11 14.87
N THR A 224 22.27 -3.75 16.16
CA THR A 224 23.17 -4.32 17.18
C THR A 224 23.01 -5.84 17.30
N ILE A 225 21.79 -6.35 17.17
CA ILE A 225 21.47 -7.78 17.21
C ILE A 225 22.03 -8.49 15.99
N ALA A 226 21.83 -7.92 14.80
CA ALA A 226 22.37 -8.46 13.54
C ALA A 226 23.91 -8.50 13.55
N GLU A 227 24.57 -7.46 14.07
CA GLU A 227 26.03 -7.39 14.22
C GLU A 227 26.57 -8.49 15.18
N ARG A 228 25.74 -8.99 16.11
CA ARG A 228 26.08 -10.14 16.98
C ARG A 228 25.83 -11.51 16.31
N GLY A 229 25.40 -11.53 15.04
CA GLY A 229 25.19 -12.75 14.26
C GLY A 229 23.86 -13.45 14.54
N VAL A 230 22.88 -12.77 15.14
CA VAL A 230 21.53 -13.30 15.34
C VAL A 230 20.67 -12.92 14.13
N THR A 231 19.99 -13.90 13.54
CA THR A 231 19.09 -13.69 12.42
C THR A 231 17.82 -12.96 12.87
N LEU A 232 17.40 -11.97 12.10
CA LEU A 232 16.18 -11.20 12.38
C LEU A 232 15.10 -11.48 11.33
N VAL A 233 13.88 -11.71 11.78
CA VAL A 233 12.68 -11.69 10.93
C VAL A 233 11.71 -10.66 11.51
N ALA A 234 11.41 -9.61 10.77
CA ALA A 234 10.60 -8.52 11.30
C ALA A 234 9.66 -7.93 10.26
N THR A 235 8.64 -7.18 10.73
CA THR A 235 7.97 -6.21 9.86
C THR A 235 8.46 -4.79 10.16
N ALA A 236 8.32 -3.90 9.20
CA ALA A 236 8.56 -2.48 9.40
C ALA A 236 7.34 -1.66 8.99
N HIS A 237 7.23 -0.48 9.59
CA HIS A 237 6.21 0.50 9.22
C HIS A 237 6.55 1.10 7.84
N GLY A 238 5.97 0.52 6.79
CA GLY A 238 6.19 0.93 5.39
C GLY A 238 5.58 -0.08 4.43
N ASN A 239 5.14 0.42 3.26
CA ASN A 239 4.47 -0.44 2.27
C ASN A 239 5.43 -0.98 1.21
N ALA A 240 6.57 -0.32 1.02
CA ALA A 240 7.55 -0.61 -0.02
C ALA A 240 8.97 -0.20 0.41
N LEU A 241 9.97 -0.84 -0.16
CA LEU A 241 11.39 -0.55 0.09
C LEU A 241 11.73 0.94 -0.19
N SER A 242 11.14 1.50 -1.25
CA SER A 242 11.32 2.92 -1.59
C SER A 242 10.78 3.89 -0.53
N ASN A 243 9.77 3.48 0.26
CA ASN A 243 9.25 4.29 1.37
C ASN A 243 10.18 4.21 2.59
N LEU A 244 10.75 3.04 2.83
CA LEU A 244 11.67 2.81 3.93
C LEU A 244 12.96 3.64 3.77
N ILE A 245 13.51 3.68 2.55
CA ILE A 245 14.68 4.52 2.19
C ILE A 245 14.43 6.01 2.50
N LYS A 246 13.20 6.48 2.30
CA LYS A 246 12.82 7.90 2.54
C LYS A 246 12.48 8.21 3.99
N ASN A 247 12.37 7.20 4.83
CA ASN A 247 12.07 7.36 6.24
C ASN A 247 13.38 7.47 7.05
N PRO A 248 13.73 8.65 7.58
CA PRO A 248 14.99 8.84 8.29
C PRO A 248 15.11 7.97 9.56
N THR A 249 13.99 7.58 10.15
CA THR A 249 13.94 6.74 11.35
C THR A 249 14.28 5.28 11.06
N LEU A 250 13.89 4.77 9.89
CA LEU A 250 13.95 3.34 9.56
C LEU A 250 14.94 3.01 8.42
N CYS A 251 15.55 4.01 7.78
CA CYS A 251 16.48 3.78 6.68
C CYS A 251 17.72 2.97 7.13
N ASP A 252 18.07 2.99 8.40
CA ASP A 252 19.16 2.18 8.98
C ASP A 252 18.93 0.68 8.82
N LEU A 253 17.66 0.23 8.78
CA LEU A 253 17.34 -1.19 8.55
C LEU A 253 17.82 -1.68 7.17
N VAL A 254 17.96 -0.78 6.21
CA VAL A 254 18.38 -1.06 4.83
C VAL A 254 19.75 -0.48 4.49
N GLY A 255 20.55 -0.13 5.52
CA GLY A 255 21.92 0.31 5.38
C GLY A 255 22.17 1.80 5.61
N GLY A 256 21.15 2.57 6.02
CA GLY A 256 21.26 4.02 6.18
C GLY A 256 21.48 4.74 4.84
N ILE A 257 21.17 6.02 4.79
CA ILE A 257 21.36 6.82 3.57
C ILE A 257 22.12 8.08 3.93
N GLU A 258 23.23 8.29 3.24
CA GLU A 258 24.07 9.49 3.42
C GLU A 258 24.25 10.25 2.11
N SER A 259 24.53 11.53 2.25
CA SER A 259 24.82 12.41 1.12
C SER A 259 26.32 12.54 0.96
N VAL A 260 26.85 12.03 -0.14
CA VAL A 260 28.29 12.06 -0.44
C VAL A 260 28.57 13.11 -1.50
N THR A 261 29.59 13.95 -1.27
CA THR A 261 30.06 14.92 -2.27
C THR A 261 31.22 14.32 -3.05
N LEU A 262 30.98 14.05 -4.34
CA LEU A 262 31.98 13.52 -5.27
C LEU A 262 32.97 14.61 -5.73
N GLY A 263 34.22 14.22 -5.93
CA GLY A 263 35.20 15.06 -6.66
C GLY A 263 34.75 15.28 -8.12
N ASP A 264 35.25 16.36 -8.73
CA ASP A 264 34.86 16.75 -10.09
C ASP A 264 35.11 15.67 -11.13
N ASP A 265 36.21 14.95 -11.02
CA ASP A 265 36.60 13.89 -11.95
C ASP A 265 35.68 12.66 -11.80
N GLU A 266 35.33 12.33 -10.56
CA GLU A 266 34.43 11.19 -10.27
C GLU A 266 32.98 11.49 -10.68
N ALA A 267 32.50 12.71 -10.43
CA ALA A 267 31.16 13.14 -10.87
C ALA A 267 31.04 13.11 -12.41
N ARG A 268 32.11 13.56 -13.11
CA ARG A 268 32.18 13.46 -14.59
C ARG A 268 32.22 12.03 -15.08
N ARG A 269 33.00 11.16 -14.42
CA ARG A 269 33.13 9.74 -14.78
C ARG A 269 31.80 9.01 -14.61
N ARG A 270 31.10 9.26 -13.51
CA ARG A 270 29.78 8.66 -13.22
C ARG A 270 28.63 9.33 -13.95
N ARG A 271 28.87 10.50 -14.59
CA ARG A 271 27.83 11.34 -15.21
C ARG A 271 26.70 11.70 -14.25
N SER A 272 27.05 11.95 -12.99
CA SER A 272 26.14 12.26 -11.90
C SER A 272 26.34 13.70 -11.39
N GLN A 273 25.43 14.15 -10.54
CA GLN A 273 25.63 15.38 -9.78
C GLN A 273 26.80 15.21 -8.80
N LYS A 274 27.38 16.34 -8.34
CA LYS A 274 28.45 16.29 -7.34
C LYS A 274 27.97 15.71 -6.01
N THR A 275 26.73 15.95 -5.64
CA THR A 275 26.11 15.39 -4.44
C THR A 275 25.23 14.24 -4.84
N VAL A 276 25.54 13.04 -4.36
CA VAL A 276 24.79 11.81 -4.60
C VAL A 276 24.39 11.19 -3.27
N LEU A 277 23.28 10.47 -3.28
CA LEU A 277 22.87 9.67 -2.14
C LEU A 277 23.47 8.27 -2.29
N GLU A 278 24.16 7.82 -1.26
CA GLU A 278 24.75 6.48 -1.20
C GLU A 278 24.31 5.80 0.11
N ARG A 279 24.44 4.49 0.16
CA ARG A 279 24.18 3.69 1.36
C ARG A 279 25.38 3.84 2.31
N ALA A 280 25.09 4.14 3.59
CA ALA A 280 26.13 4.40 4.61
C ALA A 280 26.79 3.11 5.11
N ALA A 281 26.05 1.99 5.17
CA ALA A 281 26.51 0.72 5.72
C ALA A 281 25.82 -0.48 5.04
N GLU A 282 26.21 -1.70 5.42
CA GLU A 282 25.48 -2.89 5.03
C GLU A 282 24.09 -2.94 5.66
N PRO A 283 23.06 -3.44 4.92
CA PRO A 283 21.71 -3.56 5.45
C PRO A 283 21.65 -4.49 6.66
N THR A 284 20.90 -4.09 7.70
CA THR A 284 20.54 -4.96 8.83
C THR A 284 19.72 -6.17 8.36
N PHE A 285 18.87 -5.97 7.35
CA PHE A 285 18.11 -7.01 6.69
C PHE A 285 18.65 -7.21 5.28
N SER A 286 19.30 -8.34 5.03
CA SER A 286 19.86 -8.70 3.72
C SER A 286 18.80 -9.01 2.69
N MET A 287 17.63 -9.51 3.13
CA MET A 287 16.48 -9.81 2.29
C MET A 287 15.24 -9.01 2.70
N ALA A 288 14.37 -8.71 1.74
CA ALA A 288 13.11 -8.03 2.00
C ALA A 288 11.99 -8.57 1.12
N VAL A 289 10.76 -8.48 1.62
CA VAL A 289 9.54 -8.88 0.92
C VAL A 289 8.51 -7.77 1.00
N GLU A 290 7.99 -7.36 -0.14
CA GLU A 290 6.83 -6.48 -0.24
C GLU A 290 5.58 -7.31 -0.47
N MET A 291 4.68 -7.31 0.49
CA MET A 291 3.40 -8.00 0.42
C MET A 291 2.34 -7.09 -0.19
N HIS A 292 2.05 -7.25 -1.48
CA HIS A 292 1.02 -6.47 -2.19
C HIS A 292 -0.39 -6.95 -1.86
N SER A 293 -0.55 -8.26 -1.68
CA SER A 293 -1.78 -8.92 -1.24
C SER A 293 -1.43 -10.20 -0.47
N ARG A 294 -2.44 -10.92 0.03
CA ARG A 294 -2.26 -12.22 0.68
C ARG A 294 -1.61 -13.28 -0.21
N SER A 295 -1.72 -13.15 -1.54
CA SER A 295 -1.25 -14.13 -2.52
C SER A 295 -0.24 -13.59 -3.52
N ARG A 296 0.19 -12.31 -3.43
CA ARG A 296 1.15 -11.70 -4.35
C ARG A 296 2.20 -10.91 -3.60
N TRP A 297 3.47 -11.34 -3.70
CA TRP A 297 4.61 -10.77 -3.00
C TRP A 297 5.74 -10.46 -3.99
N ALA A 298 6.50 -9.41 -3.71
CA ALA A 298 7.74 -9.09 -4.41
C ALA A 298 8.91 -9.31 -3.46
N VAL A 299 9.88 -10.11 -3.88
CA VAL A 299 11.03 -10.53 -3.06
C VAL A 299 12.29 -9.85 -3.56
N TYR A 300 13.01 -9.22 -2.66
CA TYR A 300 14.36 -8.69 -2.84
C TYR A 300 15.35 -9.62 -2.12
N ARG A 301 16.09 -10.42 -2.89
CA ARG A 301 17.10 -11.34 -2.31
C ARG A 301 18.34 -10.61 -1.82
N GLU A 302 18.64 -9.44 -2.37
CA GLU A 302 19.78 -8.61 -2.04
C GLU A 302 19.32 -7.16 -1.86
N VAL A 303 18.94 -6.80 -0.62
CA VAL A 303 18.44 -5.46 -0.28
C VAL A 303 19.47 -4.38 -0.61
N GLY A 304 20.75 -4.62 -0.35
CA GLY A 304 21.80 -3.66 -0.65
C GLY A 304 21.82 -3.24 -2.12
N ARG A 305 21.79 -4.21 -3.05
CA ARG A 305 21.72 -3.91 -4.49
C ARG A 305 20.42 -3.22 -4.89
N ALA A 306 19.30 -3.62 -4.28
CA ALA A 306 18.01 -3.01 -4.55
C ALA A 306 17.99 -1.53 -4.12
N VAL A 307 18.52 -1.23 -2.93
CA VAL A 307 18.66 0.13 -2.41
C VAL A 307 19.58 0.97 -3.31
N ASP A 308 20.74 0.44 -3.67
CA ASP A 308 21.69 1.13 -4.56
C ASP A 308 21.08 1.45 -5.94
N SER A 309 20.23 0.55 -6.47
CA SER A 309 19.48 0.79 -7.71
C SER A 309 18.46 1.90 -7.56
N LEU A 310 17.69 1.88 -6.45
CA LEU A 310 16.69 2.92 -6.15
C LEU A 310 17.32 4.30 -5.95
N LEU A 311 18.47 4.37 -5.27
CA LEU A 311 19.20 5.63 -5.06
C LEU A 311 19.73 6.23 -6.38
N ARG A 312 20.04 5.37 -7.35
CA ARG A 312 20.43 5.79 -8.72
C ARG A 312 19.23 6.06 -9.63
N GLY A 313 18.00 5.94 -9.13
CA GLY A 313 16.77 6.17 -9.89
C GLY A 313 16.37 5.01 -10.81
N HIS A 314 16.94 3.83 -10.63
CA HIS A 314 16.61 2.63 -11.40
C HIS A 314 15.57 1.76 -10.66
N VAL A 315 14.79 1.01 -11.43
CA VAL A 315 13.89 0.01 -10.86
C VAL A 315 14.73 -1.21 -10.44
N PRO A 316 14.69 -1.61 -9.15
CA PRO A 316 15.44 -2.77 -8.70
C PRO A 316 14.88 -4.07 -9.27
N SER A 317 15.74 -5.07 -9.45
CA SER A 317 15.32 -6.41 -9.82
C SER A 317 14.60 -7.07 -8.65
N THR A 318 13.38 -7.55 -8.88
CA THR A 318 12.53 -8.23 -7.89
C THR A 318 12.01 -9.54 -8.42
N GLU A 319 11.95 -10.56 -7.59
CA GLU A 319 11.28 -11.82 -7.90
C GLU A 319 9.80 -11.70 -7.50
N GLU A 320 8.89 -11.75 -8.47
CA GLU A 320 7.46 -11.78 -8.15
C GLU A 320 7.03 -13.21 -7.83
N ARG A 321 6.29 -13.35 -6.71
CA ARG A 321 5.71 -14.61 -6.26
C ARG A 321 4.20 -14.50 -6.17
N LYS A 322 3.51 -15.51 -6.68
CA LYS A 322 2.05 -15.62 -6.59
C LYS A 322 1.68 -16.99 -6.07
N MET A 323 0.77 -17.02 -5.10
CA MET A 323 0.16 -18.26 -4.66
C MET A 323 -1.03 -18.59 -5.57
N ALA A 324 -0.96 -19.72 -6.23
CA ALA A 324 -2.06 -20.24 -7.04
C ALA A 324 -3.17 -20.83 -6.14
N SER A 325 -4.35 -21.05 -6.68
CA SER A 325 -5.51 -21.62 -5.95
C SER A 325 -5.26 -23.05 -5.43
N ASP A 326 -4.31 -23.78 -6.01
CA ASP A 326 -3.87 -25.11 -5.58
C ASP A 326 -2.77 -25.07 -4.48
N GLY A 327 -2.40 -23.88 -4.00
CA GLY A 327 -1.38 -23.68 -2.99
C GLY A 327 0.07 -23.73 -3.52
N ARG A 328 0.27 -23.81 -4.83
CA ARG A 328 1.62 -23.74 -5.43
C ARG A 328 2.09 -22.31 -5.55
N VAL A 329 3.37 -22.09 -5.29
CA VAL A 329 4.02 -20.80 -5.49
C VAL A 329 4.53 -20.69 -6.92
N LEU A 330 3.95 -19.79 -7.68
CA LEU A 330 4.44 -19.42 -9.01
C LEU A 330 5.48 -18.30 -8.83
N ARG A 331 6.69 -18.55 -9.29
CA ARG A 331 7.78 -17.57 -9.32
C ARG A 331 7.89 -17.03 -10.74
N VAL A 332 7.91 -15.71 -10.83
CA VAL A 332 8.15 -14.99 -12.08
C VAL A 332 9.47 -14.24 -11.87
N ASP A 333 10.54 -14.79 -12.41
CA ASP A 333 11.82 -14.11 -12.39
C ASP A 333 11.70 -12.81 -13.21
N PRO A 334 12.34 -11.72 -12.75
CA PRO A 334 12.39 -10.50 -13.54
C PRO A 334 13.07 -10.81 -14.87
N PRO A 335 12.64 -10.20 -15.98
CA PRO A 335 13.34 -10.34 -17.24
C PRO A 335 14.80 -9.96 -17.00
N GLN A 336 15.72 -10.90 -17.26
CA GLN A 336 17.14 -10.59 -17.23
C GLN A 336 17.36 -9.53 -18.31
N VAL A 337 17.50 -8.27 -17.88
CA VAL A 337 17.98 -7.22 -18.74
C VAL A 337 19.45 -7.56 -19.00
N SER A 338 19.69 -8.37 -20.01
CA SER A 338 21.03 -8.54 -20.55
C SER A 338 21.54 -7.12 -20.85
N PRO A 339 22.70 -6.72 -20.33
CA PRO A 339 23.28 -5.46 -20.72
C PRO A 339 23.49 -5.55 -22.23
N SER A 340 22.61 -4.91 -23.00
CA SER A 340 22.84 -4.72 -24.43
C SER A 340 24.19 -4.03 -24.53
N PRO A 341 25.18 -4.62 -25.23
CA PRO A 341 26.43 -3.93 -25.43
C PRO A 341 26.08 -2.62 -26.10
N LEU A 342 26.38 -1.50 -25.41
CA LEU A 342 26.32 -0.18 -25.99
C LEU A 342 27.04 -0.26 -27.35
N ARG A 343 26.28 -0.35 -28.43
CA ARG A 343 26.81 -0.09 -29.77
C ARG A 343 27.36 1.33 -29.71
N ARG A 344 28.69 1.42 -29.57
CA ARG A 344 29.39 2.67 -29.86
C ARG A 344 28.95 3.05 -31.27
N PRO A 345 28.41 4.27 -31.49
CA PRO A 345 28.21 4.74 -32.84
C PRO A 345 29.59 4.75 -33.49
N SER A 346 29.79 3.86 -34.44
CA SER A 346 30.93 3.91 -35.34
C SER A 346 30.78 5.24 -36.11
N LEU A 347 31.69 6.16 -35.82
CA LEU A 347 31.91 7.33 -36.68
C LEU A 347 32.53 6.83 -38.01
N ALA A 348 31.67 6.33 -38.90
CA ALA A 348 32.05 6.19 -40.30
C ALA A 348 31.99 7.58 -40.94
N PRO A 349 32.98 7.98 -41.73
CA PRO A 349 32.97 9.26 -42.45
C PRO A 349 31.75 9.31 -43.37
N VAL A 350 30.98 10.38 -43.28
CA VAL A 350 29.90 10.67 -44.22
C VAL A 350 30.52 10.93 -45.60
N PRO A 351 30.18 10.19 -46.67
CA PRO A 351 30.54 10.57 -48.01
C PRO A 351 29.74 11.81 -48.41
N LEU A 352 30.43 12.77 -49.00
CA LEU A 352 29.81 13.95 -49.63
C LEU A 352 28.92 13.53 -50.79
N PRO A 353 27.79 14.17 -51.03
CA PRO A 353 26.91 13.86 -52.15
C PRO A 353 27.53 14.34 -53.49
N ASP A 354 27.60 13.44 -54.47
CA ASP A 354 27.87 13.80 -55.87
C ASP A 354 26.63 14.43 -56.54
N PRO A 355 26.84 15.26 -57.56
CA PRO A 355 25.79 16.12 -58.13
C PRO A 355 24.78 15.35 -58.98
N VAL A 356 23.57 15.87 -58.93
CA VAL A 356 22.37 15.45 -59.64
C VAL A 356 22.50 15.57 -61.15
N ASP A 357 22.07 14.57 -61.91
CA ASP A 357 21.54 14.76 -63.25
C ASP A 357 20.35 13.82 -63.56
N PRO A 358 19.39 14.27 -64.40
CA PRO A 358 18.03 13.78 -64.31
C PRO A 358 17.56 12.86 -65.46
N THR A 359 16.50 12.12 -65.16
CA THR A 359 15.47 11.57 -66.06
C THR A 359 15.69 10.20 -66.78
N PRO A 360 14.68 9.64 -67.41
CA PRO A 360 13.79 8.61 -66.80
C PRO A 360 13.75 7.31 -67.63
N ARG A 361 13.19 6.22 -67.17
CA ARG A 361 12.38 5.25 -67.97
C ARG A 361 11.95 4.00 -67.17
N GLN A 362 10.66 3.81 -67.10
CA GLN A 362 9.97 2.51 -67.01
C GLN A 362 10.17 1.74 -68.36
N PRO A 363 9.77 0.48 -68.55
CA PRO A 363 8.79 -0.33 -67.80
C PRO A 363 9.04 -1.89 -67.81
N LEU A 364 8.08 -2.59 -67.15
CA LEU A 364 7.52 -3.93 -67.47
C LEU A 364 8.31 -5.19 -67.05
N GLY A 365 7.75 -5.98 -66.22
CA GLY A 365 7.01 -7.16 -66.55
C GLY A 365 7.07 -8.32 -65.58
N MET A 366 5.90 -8.72 -65.12
CA MET A 366 5.40 -10.07 -64.83
C MET A 366 6.00 -10.94 -63.74
N GLY A 367 5.19 -11.33 -62.77
CA GLY A 367 4.86 -12.70 -62.50
C GLY A 367 4.59 -13.07 -61.04
N VAL A 368 3.33 -12.98 -60.66
CA VAL A 368 2.55 -13.95 -59.84
C VAL A 368 3.19 -14.67 -58.63
N ALA A 369 2.74 -14.35 -57.45
CA ALA A 369 2.13 -15.26 -56.47
C ALA A 369 1.55 -14.47 -55.29
N GLN A 370 0.25 -14.60 -55.06
CA GLN A 370 -0.43 -14.10 -53.87
C GLN A 370 -0.11 -15.01 -52.67
N PRO A 371 -0.02 -14.45 -51.47
CA PRO A 371 -0.85 -14.95 -50.37
C PRO A 371 -1.69 -13.88 -49.71
N GLU A 372 -2.82 -14.29 -49.33
CA GLU A 372 -3.88 -13.84 -48.44
C GLU A 372 -3.80 -12.45 -47.81
N ARG A 373 -4.85 -11.71 -48.05
CA ARG A 373 -5.22 -10.42 -47.46
C ARG A 373 -5.42 -10.53 -45.97
N MET A 374 -4.49 -10.04 -45.19
CA MET A 374 -4.77 -9.43 -43.91
C MET A 374 -5.32 -8.03 -44.14
N MET A 375 -6.52 -7.78 -43.60
CA MET A 375 -7.16 -6.46 -43.62
C MET A 375 -6.27 -5.42 -42.92
N PRO A 376 -6.13 -4.20 -43.40
CA PRO A 376 -5.38 -3.16 -42.72
C PRO A 376 -6.17 -2.69 -41.50
N GLN A 377 -5.55 -2.83 -40.31
CA GLN A 377 -5.97 -2.10 -39.14
C GLN A 377 -5.80 -0.62 -39.39
N ALA A 378 -6.83 0.16 -39.10
CA ALA A 378 -6.80 1.62 -39.19
C ALA A 378 -5.65 2.17 -38.32
N PRO A 379 -4.95 3.23 -38.75
CA PRO A 379 -3.88 3.83 -37.96
C PRO A 379 -4.42 4.28 -36.60
N PRO A 380 -3.65 4.15 -35.51
CA PRO A 380 -4.06 4.59 -34.19
C PRO A 380 -4.38 6.09 -34.24
N LYS A 381 -5.58 6.46 -33.77
CA LYS A 381 -6.02 7.85 -33.69
C LYS A 381 -5.07 8.61 -32.75
N LEU A 382 -4.31 9.58 -33.25
CA LEU A 382 -3.42 10.45 -32.48
C LEU A 382 -4.25 11.24 -31.46
N PHE A 383 -3.80 11.30 -30.22
CA PHE A 383 -4.44 12.06 -29.13
C PHE A 383 -3.93 13.50 -29.17
N GLN A 384 -4.83 14.47 -29.32
CA GLN A 384 -4.49 15.87 -29.58
C GLN A 384 -4.51 16.69 -28.30
N VAL A 385 -3.39 17.31 -27.92
CA VAL A 385 -3.20 18.05 -26.68
C VAL A 385 -2.87 19.51 -26.95
N LEU A 386 -3.69 20.43 -26.41
CA LEU A 386 -3.40 21.88 -26.46
C LEU A 386 -2.61 22.27 -25.19
N CYS A 387 -1.42 22.86 -25.38
CA CYS A 387 -0.57 23.34 -24.30
C CYS A 387 -0.89 24.79 -23.92
N CYS A 388 -1.14 25.07 -22.62
CA CYS A 388 -1.37 26.41 -22.13
C CYS A 388 -0.39 26.75 -20.99
N GLY A 389 0.58 27.60 -21.28
CA GLY A 389 1.64 27.97 -20.33
C GLY A 389 2.65 26.86 -20.06
N LEU A 390 2.73 25.86 -20.92
CA LEU A 390 3.71 24.78 -20.97
C LEU A 390 4.56 24.92 -22.22
N SER A 391 5.82 24.46 -22.13
CA SER A 391 6.69 24.34 -23.28
C SER A 391 6.30 23.14 -24.13
N GLU A 392 5.95 23.34 -25.40
CA GLU A 392 5.67 22.27 -26.37
C GLU A 392 6.84 21.31 -26.51
N GLN A 393 8.07 21.81 -26.40
CA GLN A 393 9.28 20.99 -26.44
C GLN A 393 9.30 19.91 -25.36
N ARG A 394 8.73 20.19 -24.18
CA ARG A 394 8.63 19.20 -23.09
C ARG A 394 7.53 18.17 -23.32
N LEU A 395 6.44 18.57 -23.96
CA LEU A 395 5.42 17.63 -24.40
C LEU A 395 6.00 16.67 -25.44
N ASP A 396 6.70 17.23 -26.45
CA ASP A 396 7.36 16.44 -27.51
C ASP A 396 8.45 15.52 -26.93
N GLU A 397 9.20 15.98 -25.95
CA GLU A 397 10.21 15.16 -25.27
C GLU A 397 9.57 13.99 -24.50
N ALA A 398 8.47 14.23 -23.80
CA ALA A 398 7.71 13.19 -23.10
C ALA A 398 7.11 12.16 -24.10
N VAL A 399 6.54 12.63 -25.20
CA VAL A 399 5.97 11.81 -26.26
C VAL A 399 7.02 10.91 -26.90
N ARG A 400 8.19 11.48 -27.28
CA ARG A 400 9.30 10.71 -27.87
C ARG A 400 9.91 9.69 -26.92
N ARG A 401 9.96 10.02 -25.64
CA ARG A 401 10.57 9.14 -24.62
C ARG A 401 9.78 7.86 -24.37
N HIS A 402 8.46 7.96 -24.49
CA HIS A 402 7.54 6.88 -24.21
C HIS A 402 6.83 6.31 -25.44
N ASP A 403 7.16 6.83 -26.64
CA ASP A 403 6.54 6.44 -27.92
C ASP A 403 4.99 6.51 -27.90
N TRP A 404 4.45 7.57 -27.26
CA TRP A 404 3.01 7.74 -27.15
C TRP A 404 2.40 8.32 -28.41
N ALA A 405 1.21 7.85 -28.80
CA ALA A 405 0.44 8.38 -29.94
C ALA A 405 -0.25 9.70 -29.55
N VAL A 406 0.52 10.74 -29.22
CA VAL A 406 0.07 12.08 -28.79
C VAL A 406 0.69 13.14 -29.68
N GLN A 407 -0.07 14.19 -30.01
CA GLN A 407 0.38 15.30 -30.81
C GLN A 407 -0.04 16.64 -30.17
N ALA A 408 0.86 17.63 -30.16
CA ALA A 408 0.55 18.99 -29.78
C ALA A 408 -0.30 19.66 -30.88
N VAL A 409 -1.31 20.44 -30.49
CA VAL A 409 -2.15 21.23 -31.37
C VAL A 409 -2.27 22.67 -30.87
N GLU A 410 -2.39 23.62 -31.79
CA GLU A 410 -2.54 25.03 -31.45
C GLU A 410 -4.01 25.46 -31.37
N ASP A 411 -4.91 24.72 -32.00
CA ASP A 411 -6.33 25.04 -32.08
C ASP A 411 -7.14 24.21 -31.05
N LEU A 412 -7.91 24.92 -30.23
CA LEU A 412 -8.79 24.31 -29.24
C LEU A 412 -9.85 23.39 -29.86
N MET A 413 -10.30 23.69 -31.06
CA MET A 413 -11.32 22.88 -31.77
C MET A 413 -10.80 21.52 -32.22
N GLN A 414 -9.49 21.35 -32.27
CA GLN A 414 -8.83 20.09 -32.62
C GLN A 414 -8.36 19.33 -31.37
N ALA A 415 -8.34 20.00 -30.22
CA ALA A 415 -7.79 19.42 -29.00
C ALA A 415 -8.76 18.46 -28.33
N ASP A 416 -8.28 17.26 -27.96
CA ASP A 416 -8.97 16.31 -27.09
C ASP A 416 -8.88 16.73 -25.63
N VAL A 417 -7.80 17.46 -25.24
CA VAL A 417 -7.58 17.96 -23.89
C VAL A 417 -6.70 19.22 -23.88
N VAL A 418 -6.93 20.13 -22.94
CA VAL A 418 -6.04 21.26 -22.64
C VAL A 418 -5.16 20.90 -21.46
N LEU A 419 -3.84 20.87 -21.63
CA LEU A 419 -2.85 20.69 -20.56
C LEU A 419 -2.28 22.04 -20.16
N SER A 420 -2.45 22.43 -18.88
CA SER A 420 -2.05 23.76 -18.41
C SER A 420 -1.31 23.73 -17.09
N VAL A 421 -0.44 24.72 -16.86
CA VAL A 421 0.05 25.04 -15.51
C VAL A 421 -0.88 26.03 -14.83
N ARG A 422 -0.91 26.00 -13.48
CA ARG A 422 -1.80 26.85 -12.67
C ARG A 422 -1.69 28.35 -13.01
N GLN A 423 -0.47 28.83 -13.29
CA GLN A 423 -0.21 30.21 -13.67
C GLN A 423 -0.61 30.54 -15.13
N GLY A 424 -0.52 29.57 -16.05
CA GLY A 424 -0.89 29.71 -17.46
C GLY A 424 -2.38 29.93 -17.62
N LEU A 425 -3.19 29.14 -16.92
CA LEU A 425 -4.66 29.26 -16.98
C LEU A 425 -5.17 30.59 -16.41
N GLY A 426 -4.46 31.17 -15.42
CA GLY A 426 -4.79 32.47 -14.85
C GLY A 426 -4.55 33.65 -15.78
N ARG A 427 -3.63 33.51 -16.74
CA ARG A 427 -3.30 34.54 -17.75
C ARG A 427 -4.20 34.53 -18.98
N GLN A 428 -4.95 33.44 -19.21
CA GLN A 428 -5.81 33.27 -20.37
C GLN A 428 -7.24 32.88 -19.97
N PRO A 429 -8.04 33.81 -19.40
CA PRO A 429 -9.41 33.53 -18.97
C PRO A 429 -10.36 33.19 -20.14
N GLU A 430 -10.06 33.68 -21.34
CA GLU A 430 -10.86 33.41 -22.55
C GLU A 430 -10.71 31.95 -22.99
N LEU A 431 -9.51 31.39 -22.99
CA LEU A 431 -9.26 29.98 -23.32
C LEU A 431 -10.06 29.04 -22.37
N ARG A 432 -10.17 29.43 -21.11
CA ARG A 432 -10.95 28.65 -20.12
C ARG A 432 -12.46 28.67 -20.43
N ARG A 433 -12.99 29.79 -20.97
CA ARG A 433 -14.39 29.88 -21.41
C ARG A 433 -14.61 29.06 -22.67
N GLN A 434 -13.77 29.25 -23.66
CA GLN A 434 -13.84 28.53 -24.94
C GLN A 434 -13.73 27.00 -24.75
N ALA A 435 -12.80 26.51 -23.92
CA ALA A 435 -12.67 25.09 -23.60
C ALA A 435 -13.92 24.52 -22.91
N ARG A 436 -14.56 25.32 -22.06
CA ARG A 436 -15.82 24.94 -21.41
C ARG A 436 -16.98 24.87 -22.40
N ASP A 437 -17.07 25.86 -23.28
CA ASP A 437 -18.14 25.95 -24.29
C ASP A 437 -17.98 24.85 -25.35
N ALA A 438 -16.75 24.49 -25.69
CA ALA A 438 -16.41 23.39 -26.59
C ALA A 438 -16.44 21.99 -25.92
N GLY A 439 -16.63 21.91 -24.60
CA GLY A 439 -16.64 20.64 -23.87
C GLY A 439 -15.26 19.95 -23.74
N VAL A 440 -14.16 20.67 -24.03
CA VAL A 440 -12.79 20.14 -23.96
C VAL A 440 -12.29 20.14 -22.51
N PRO A 441 -11.90 19.00 -21.93
CA PRO A 441 -11.42 18.92 -20.56
C PRO A 441 -10.09 19.65 -20.37
N ILE A 442 -9.92 20.34 -19.22
CA ILE A 442 -8.69 21.03 -18.85
C ILE A 442 -7.99 20.27 -17.74
N LEU A 443 -6.76 19.80 -17.97
CA LEU A 443 -5.91 19.19 -16.97
C LEU A 443 -4.84 20.18 -16.51
N VAL A 444 -4.80 20.44 -15.18
CA VAL A 444 -3.86 21.40 -14.60
C VAL A 444 -2.75 20.65 -13.84
N ILE A 445 -1.50 20.94 -14.19
CA ILE A 445 -0.31 20.43 -13.51
C ILE A 445 0.33 21.52 -12.63
N LYS A 446 1.11 21.12 -11.63
CA LYS A 446 1.70 22.05 -10.64
C LYS A 446 2.82 22.91 -11.23
N SER A 447 3.66 22.32 -12.07
CA SER A 447 4.82 22.98 -12.70
C SER A 447 5.11 22.37 -14.06
N ASP A 448 5.75 23.17 -14.92
CA ASP A 448 6.21 22.76 -16.25
C ASP A 448 7.53 21.97 -16.12
N THR A 449 7.43 20.71 -15.64
CA THR A 449 8.54 19.77 -15.55
C THR A 449 8.23 18.48 -16.26
N LEU A 450 9.21 17.88 -16.94
CA LEU A 450 9.05 16.66 -17.72
C LEU A 450 8.34 15.53 -16.94
N PRO A 451 8.68 15.21 -15.66
CA PRO A 451 7.99 14.15 -14.92
C PRO A 451 6.52 14.45 -14.62
N GLN A 452 6.11 15.74 -14.58
CA GLN A 452 4.71 16.08 -14.36
C GLN A 452 3.91 16.01 -15.66
N VAL A 453 4.52 16.35 -16.78
CA VAL A 453 3.93 16.17 -18.11
C VAL A 453 3.76 14.68 -18.42
N GLU A 454 4.77 13.85 -18.16
CA GLU A 454 4.73 12.39 -18.33
C GLU A 454 3.58 11.78 -17.54
N ARG A 455 3.45 12.06 -16.24
CA ARG A 455 2.36 11.56 -15.40
C ARG A 455 0.97 12.02 -15.83
N ALA A 456 0.89 13.24 -16.36
CA ALA A 456 -0.37 13.79 -16.86
C ALA A 456 -0.81 13.06 -18.13
N LEU A 457 0.11 12.84 -19.08
CA LEU A 457 -0.16 12.11 -20.32
C LEU A 457 -0.48 10.63 -20.06
N GLU A 458 0.26 9.96 -19.18
CA GLU A 458 0.00 8.58 -18.78
C GLU A 458 -1.43 8.39 -18.27
N ARG A 459 -1.89 9.29 -17.37
CA ARG A 459 -3.27 9.27 -16.86
C ARG A 459 -4.33 9.49 -17.94
N LEU A 460 -4.04 10.35 -18.92
CA LEU A 460 -4.96 10.63 -20.03
C LEU A 460 -5.07 9.43 -20.97
N LEU A 461 -3.94 8.80 -21.29
CA LEU A 461 -3.89 7.64 -22.17
C LEU A 461 -4.52 6.40 -21.52
N MET A 462 -4.29 6.16 -20.23
CA MET A 462 -4.95 5.08 -19.50
C MET A 462 -6.48 5.23 -19.47
N ARG A 463 -7.00 6.45 -19.40
CA ARG A 463 -8.45 6.71 -19.47
C ARG A 463 -9.02 6.44 -20.84
N ARG A 464 -8.27 6.68 -21.91
CA ARG A 464 -8.66 6.40 -23.29
C ARG A 464 -8.74 4.90 -23.56
N ASP A 465 -7.71 4.14 -23.13
CA ASP A 465 -7.62 2.70 -23.37
C ASP A 465 -8.65 1.89 -22.58
N SER A 466 -9.18 2.49 -21.49
CA SER A 466 -10.26 1.90 -20.69
C SER A 466 -11.65 1.97 -21.34
N GLY A 467 -11.80 2.58 -22.52
CA GLY A 467 -13.01 2.52 -23.36
C GLY A 467 -14.30 3.08 -22.75
N VAL A 468 -14.21 3.95 -21.72
CA VAL A 468 -15.39 4.50 -21.05
C VAL A 468 -15.92 5.70 -21.82
N SER A 469 -16.86 5.43 -22.74
CA SER A 469 -17.71 6.49 -23.30
C SER A 469 -18.66 7.01 -22.23
N HIS A 470 -18.90 8.31 -22.28
CA HIS A 470 -19.59 9.16 -21.32
C HIS A 470 -21.07 8.82 -21.01
N ARG A 471 -21.57 7.60 -21.25
CA ARG A 471 -23.01 7.27 -21.06
C ARG A 471 -23.35 6.10 -20.13
N ASP A 472 -22.37 5.28 -19.69
CA ASP A 472 -22.70 4.06 -18.91
C ASP A 472 -21.90 3.86 -17.59
N ALA A 473 -21.39 4.95 -17.00
CA ALA A 473 -20.64 4.91 -15.74
C ALA A 473 -21.48 5.39 -14.54
N ALA A 474 -22.71 4.88 -14.40
CA ALA A 474 -23.56 5.26 -13.26
C ALA A 474 -23.55 4.25 -12.09
N ASP A 475 -22.93 3.05 -12.23
CA ASP A 475 -23.23 2.00 -11.23
C ASP A 475 -22.03 1.21 -10.65
N SER A 476 -20.77 1.55 -10.94
CA SER A 476 -19.62 0.82 -10.36
C SER A 476 -18.42 1.69 -9.92
N GLY A 477 -18.53 3.02 -10.01
CA GLY A 477 -17.49 4.00 -9.64
C GLY A 477 -17.60 4.56 -8.21
N ASP A 478 -18.70 4.32 -7.50
CA ASP A 478 -19.10 5.12 -6.34
C ASP A 478 -18.28 4.85 -5.05
N GLN A 479 -17.73 3.66 -4.85
CA GLN A 479 -16.99 3.37 -3.62
C GLN A 479 -15.56 3.95 -3.59
N PHE A 480 -14.87 4.00 -4.73
CA PHE A 480 -13.54 4.62 -4.82
C PHE A 480 -13.62 6.15 -4.82
N ASP A 481 -14.68 6.70 -5.40
CA ASP A 481 -14.91 8.15 -5.45
C ASP A 481 -15.36 8.71 -4.09
N ALA A 482 -16.11 7.93 -3.31
CA ALA A 482 -16.57 8.31 -1.97
C ALA A 482 -15.40 8.46 -0.98
N SER A 483 -14.44 7.53 -0.97
CA SER A 483 -13.28 7.62 -0.07
C SER A 483 -12.38 8.82 -0.38
N ALA A 484 -12.12 9.10 -1.66
CA ALA A 484 -11.35 10.26 -2.09
C ALA A 484 -12.07 11.58 -1.78
N ALA A 485 -13.40 11.61 -1.91
CA ALA A 485 -14.21 12.77 -1.61
C ALA A 485 -14.29 13.07 -0.10
N LEU A 486 -14.34 12.06 0.75
CA LEU A 486 -14.30 12.23 2.21
C LEU A 486 -12.93 12.73 2.67
N GLU A 487 -11.84 12.24 2.07
CA GLU A 487 -10.49 12.72 2.38
C GLU A 487 -10.29 14.17 1.91
N GLU A 488 -10.80 14.54 0.73
CA GLU A 488 -10.84 15.93 0.24
C GLU A 488 -11.56 16.83 1.24
N CYS A 489 -12.74 16.40 1.72
CA CYS A 489 -13.54 17.14 2.69
C CYS A 489 -12.80 17.30 4.03
N ARG A 490 -12.17 16.23 4.54
CA ARG A 490 -11.37 16.24 5.77
C ARG A 490 -10.21 17.22 5.68
N LEU A 491 -9.43 17.16 4.60
CA LEU A 491 -8.30 18.07 4.38
C LEU A 491 -8.74 19.52 4.25
N ALA A 492 -9.87 19.80 3.57
CA ALA A 492 -10.43 21.13 3.45
C ALA A 492 -10.82 21.70 4.82
N VAL A 493 -11.44 20.89 5.67
CA VAL A 493 -11.83 21.30 7.04
C VAL A 493 -10.61 21.55 7.91
N GLU A 494 -9.67 20.58 7.98
CA GLU A 494 -8.53 20.61 8.90
C GLU A 494 -7.44 21.61 8.51
N GLN A 495 -7.22 21.86 7.21
CA GLN A 495 -6.13 22.72 6.74
C GLN A 495 -6.58 24.14 6.36
N VAL A 496 -7.85 24.34 6.06
CA VAL A 496 -8.31 25.63 5.53
C VAL A 496 -9.46 26.21 6.37
N VAL A 497 -10.57 25.46 6.57
CA VAL A 497 -11.77 26.04 7.19
C VAL A 497 -11.53 26.35 8.66
N VAL A 498 -10.97 25.40 9.42
CA VAL A 498 -10.73 25.57 10.87
C VAL A 498 -9.55 26.54 11.13
N PRO A 499 -8.35 26.37 10.54
CA PRO A 499 -7.21 27.23 10.90
C PRO A 499 -7.23 28.60 10.21
N GLN A 500 -7.85 28.75 9.04
CA GLN A 500 -7.84 30.01 8.29
C GLN A 500 -9.15 30.78 8.33
N GLY A 501 -10.23 30.19 8.89
CA GLY A 501 -11.55 30.83 8.97
C GLY A 501 -12.16 31.15 7.60
N ARG A 502 -11.81 30.44 6.54
CA ARG A 502 -12.27 30.69 5.17
C ARG A 502 -13.17 29.57 4.67
N PRO A 503 -14.28 29.89 3.98
CA PRO A 503 -15.15 28.89 3.39
C PRO A 503 -14.46 28.21 2.20
N VAL A 504 -14.69 26.89 2.05
CA VAL A 504 -14.13 26.08 0.95
C VAL A 504 -15.25 25.42 0.17
N GLU A 505 -15.16 25.42 -1.15
CA GLU A 505 -16.02 24.66 -2.04
C GLU A 505 -15.33 23.36 -2.44
N LEU A 506 -15.98 22.22 -2.19
CA LEU A 506 -15.51 20.90 -2.59
C LEU A 506 -15.82 20.63 -4.07
N LEU A 507 -15.22 19.57 -4.62
CA LEU A 507 -15.49 19.18 -6.00
C LEU A 507 -16.94 18.70 -6.18
N PRO A 508 -17.54 18.86 -7.38
CA PRO A 508 -18.86 18.31 -7.67
C PRO A 508 -18.86 16.78 -7.54
N ARG A 509 -19.85 16.25 -6.80
CA ARG A 509 -20.01 14.81 -6.55
C ARG A 509 -21.47 14.39 -6.68
N SER A 510 -21.72 13.05 -6.69
CA SER A 510 -23.07 12.49 -6.62
C SER A 510 -23.81 12.92 -5.35
N GLU A 511 -25.11 12.73 -5.30
CA GLU A 511 -25.93 13.15 -4.14
C GLU A 511 -25.55 12.39 -2.88
N ASP A 512 -25.31 11.08 -3.01
CA ASP A 512 -24.93 10.20 -1.91
C ASP A 512 -23.56 10.59 -1.33
N VAL A 513 -22.57 10.87 -2.19
CA VAL A 513 -21.23 11.28 -1.76
C VAL A 513 -21.26 12.67 -1.10
N ARG A 514 -22.08 13.61 -1.62
CA ARG A 514 -22.25 14.92 -0.97
C ARG A 514 -22.92 14.81 0.40
N GLN A 515 -23.86 13.89 0.56
CA GLN A 515 -24.48 13.63 1.86
C GLN A 515 -23.44 13.12 2.86
N MET A 516 -22.58 12.16 2.45
CA MET A 516 -21.47 11.70 3.29
C MET A 516 -20.49 12.81 3.66
N GLN A 517 -20.18 13.72 2.73
CA GLN A 517 -19.35 14.90 3.01
C GLN A 517 -20.05 15.85 4.00
N ALA A 518 -21.36 16.10 3.86
CA ALA A 518 -22.12 16.93 4.78
C ALA A 518 -22.18 16.34 6.19
N ASP A 519 -22.35 15.02 6.30
CA ASP A 519 -22.32 14.30 7.58
C ASP A 519 -20.94 14.40 8.24
N LEU A 520 -19.86 14.33 7.46
CA LEU A 520 -18.50 14.54 7.95
C LEU A 520 -18.31 15.97 8.48
N VAL A 521 -18.75 17.00 7.74
CA VAL A 521 -18.68 18.41 8.15
C VAL A 521 -19.45 18.65 9.44
N THR A 522 -20.62 18.02 9.60
CA THR A 522 -21.45 18.10 10.82
C THR A 522 -20.71 17.51 12.04
N ARG A 523 -19.90 16.45 11.86
CA ARG A 523 -19.06 15.88 12.95
C ARG A 523 -18.01 16.87 13.45
N TYR A 524 -17.50 17.74 12.56
CA TYR A 524 -16.60 18.83 12.93
C TYR A 524 -17.34 20.05 13.51
N ARG A 525 -18.69 20.00 13.69
CA ARG A 525 -19.57 21.08 14.15
C ARG A 525 -19.51 22.32 13.26
N LEU A 526 -19.29 22.12 11.97
CA LEU A 526 -19.27 23.16 10.95
C LEU A 526 -20.57 23.14 10.14
N ARG A 527 -20.85 24.25 9.45
CA ARG A 527 -22.00 24.37 8.56
C ARG A 527 -21.59 24.10 7.12
N SER A 528 -22.48 23.44 6.35
CA SER A 528 -22.29 23.25 4.93
C SER A 528 -23.60 23.46 4.16
N ASP A 529 -23.50 23.98 2.94
CA ASP A 529 -24.62 24.15 2.02
C ASP A 529 -24.27 23.67 0.62
N VAL A 530 -25.30 23.26 -0.15
CA VAL A 530 -25.13 22.75 -1.52
C VAL A 530 -25.26 23.89 -2.51
N TYR A 531 -24.26 24.10 -3.36
CA TYR A 531 -24.21 25.11 -4.40
C TYR A 531 -24.06 24.48 -5.79
N GLY A 532 -24.62 25.14 -6.81
CA GLY A 532 -24.47 24.76 -8.20
C GLY A 532 -25.78 24.31 -8.87
N ARG A 533 -25.77 24.23 -10.22
CA ARG A 533 -26.92 23.78 -11.03
C ARG A 533 -26.94 22.24 -11.11
N SER A 534 -28.09 21.68 -11.50
CA SER A 534 -28.26 20.23 -11.70
C SER A 534 -27.11 19.65 -12.55
N GLY A 535 -26.44 18.60 -12.06
CA GLY A 535 -25.25 17.97 -12.67
C GLY A 535 -23.89 18.54 -12.25
N GLN A 536 -23.82 19.71 -11.57
CA GLN A 536 -22.59 20.29 -11.02
C GLN A 536 -22.76 20.77 -9.57
N ARG A 537 -23.63 20.13 -8.81
CA ARG A 537 -23.84 20.44 -7.39
C ARG A 537 -22.62 20.03 -6.58
N ARG A 538 -22.16 20.93 -5.71
CA ARG A 538 -21.00 20.77 -4.83
C ARG A 538 -21.31 21.25 -3.43
N LEU A 539 -20.60 20.70 -2.45
CA LEU A 539 -20.73 21.14 -1.06
C LEU A 539 -19.78 22.31 -0.79
N ARG A 540 -20.28 23.33 -0.10
CA ARG A 540 -19.47 24.43 0.42
C ARG A 540 -19.49 24.36 1.95
N VAL A 541 -18.31 24.35 2.55
CA VAL A 541 -18.09 24.27 3.99
C VAL A 541 -17.78 25.65 4.52
N PHE A 542 -18.44 26.04 5.60
CA PHE A 542 -18.28 27.35 6.22
C PHE A 542 -17.54 27.23 7.55
N PRO A 543 -16.76 28.26 7.93
CA PRO A 543 -16.16 28.32 9.25
C PRO A 543 -17.25 28.43 10.34
N PRO A 544 -16.90 28.13 11.61
CA PRO A 544 -17.83 28.17 12.75
C PRO A 544 -18.43 29.54 13.01
#